data_be2b59c00a5c31afd754582b42267da2
#
_entry.id   be2b59c00a5c31afd754582b42267da2
#
_cell.length_a   1.000
_cell.length_b   1.000
_cell.length_c   1.000
_cell.angle_alpha   90.00
_cell.angle_beta   90.00
_cell.angle_gamma   90.00
#
_symmetry.space_group_name_H-M   'P 1'
#
loop_
_entity.id
_entity.type
_entity.pdbx_description
1 polymer ?
#
loop_
_entity_poly.entity_id
_entity_poly.type
_entity_poly.pdbx_seq_one_letter_code
_entity_poly.pdbx_strand_id
1 'polypeptide(L)'
;MTQFLYNEFDRIVEAYGNHPSFCMMSVGNELQYDFKLLNDMVRYMKGKDSRRLYTTSTFTFEKGHGAKPEPEDDFFVTQWTDKGWVRGQGIFDQEPPCFYKDYSAAMQDMNVPLISHEIGQYAVFPNLKEIEKYTGVLEPLNFKAVKQDLQKKGLYSKAEDFLEASGKLAVLLYKEEIERAMKTKQFSGFQL
;
A
#
# COMPACT_ATOMS: atom_id res chain seq x y z
N MET A 1 27.32 -0.91 3.94
CA MET A 1 25.90 -0.73 3.53
C MET A 1 25.36 0.61 4.02
N THR A 2 25.39 0.92 5.30
CA THR A 2 24.84 2.18 5.89
C THR A 2 25.34 3.45 5.20
N GLN A 3 26.67 3.61 5.01
CA GLN A 3 27.23 4.78 4.32
C GLN A 3 26.71 4.92 2.89
N PHE A 4 26.45 3.81 2.18
CA PHE A 4 25.87 3.84 0.85
C PHE A 4 24.48 4.47 0.84
N LEU A 5 23.62 4.13 1.83
CA LEU A 5 22.27 4.68 1.95
C LEU A 5 22.27 6.20 2.16
N TYR A 6 23.16 6.73 3.01
CA TYR A 6 23.31 8.17 3.21
C TYR A 6 23.80 8.87 1.93
N ASN A 7 24.79 8.29 1.26
CA ASN A 7 25.31 8.84 0.00
C ASN A 7 24.24 8.82 -1.11
N GLU A 8 23.42 7.77 -1.15
CA GLU A 8 22.34 7.66 -2.15
C GLU A 8 21.26 8.71 -1.90
N PHE A 9 20.90 8.96 -0.65
CA PHE A 9 20.01 10.06 -0.31
C PHE A 9 20.56 11.42 -0.78
N ASP A 10 21.83 11.70 -0.50
CA ASP A 10 22.48 12.95 -0.93
C ASP A 10 22.40 13.11 -2.46
N ARG A 11 22.61 12.04 -3.23
CA ARG A 11 22.49 12.03 -4.70
C ARG A 11 21.04 12.26 -5.16
N ILE A 12 20.07 11.67 -4.49
CA ILE A 12 18.65 11.88 -4.79
C ILE A 12 18.29 13.35 -4.61
N VAL A 13 18.72 13.97 -3.51
CA VAL A 13 18.45 15.39 -3.25
C VAL A 13 19.19 16.28 -4.24
N GLU A 14 20.44 15.97 -4.61
CA GLU A 14 21.19 16.69 -5.63
C GLU A 14 20.51 16.61 -7.00
N ALA A 15 20.07 15.43 -7.41
CA ALA A 15 19.47 15.20 -8.72
C ALA A 15 18.05 15.74 -8.84
N TYR A 16 17.24 15.57 -7.80
CA TYR A 16 15.78 15.79 -7.85
C TYR A 16 15.29 16.88 -6.89
N GLY A 17 16.16 17.41 -6.05
CA GLY A 17 15.78 18.36 -4.99
C GLY A 17 15.20 19.69 -5.48
N ASN A 18 15.32 20.04 -6.75
CA ASN A 18 14.71 21.21 -7.37
C ASN A 18 13.33 20.93 -8.00
N HIS A 19 12.83 19.68 -7.97
CA HIS A 19 11.51 19.34 -8.50
C HIS A 19 10.43 19.67 -7.46
N PRO A 20 9.44 20.54 -7.77
CA PRO A 20 8.36 20.91 -6.83
C PRO A 20 7.50 19.72 -6.39
N SER A 21 7.35 18.70 -7.23
CA SER A 21 6.59 17.48 -6.94
C SER A 21 7.29 16.51 -5.98
N PHE A 22 8.58 16.70 -5.73
CA PHE A 22 9.32 15.93 -4.73
C PHE A 22 9.10 16.52 -3.34
N CYS A 23 7.97 16.21 -2.72
CA CYS A 23 7.56 16.78 -1.43
C CYS A 23 7.60 15.78 -0.27
N MET A 24 7.63 14.48 -0.53
CA MET A 24 7.62 13.41 0.48
C MET A 24 8.62 12.32 0.13
N MET A 25 9.22 11.70 1.15
CA MET A 25 10.14 10.58 0.98
C MET A 25 10.06 9.60 2.14
N SER A 26 9.98 8.30 1.81
CA SER A 26 10.18 7.20 2.74
C SER A 26 11.59 6.62 2.56
N VAL A 27 12.22 6.13 3.64
CA VAL A 27 13.49 5.39 3.52
C VAL A 27 13.30 4.10 2.74
N GLY A 28 12.12 3.47 2.87
CA GLY A 28 11.80 2.29 2.07
C GLY A 28 10.39 1.76 2.32
N ASN A 29 10.08 0.63 1.68
CA ASN A 29 8.79 -0.05 1.78
C ASN A 29 8.91 -1.33 2.61
N GLU A 30 8.00 -1.49 3.57
CA GLU A 30 7.87 -2.70 4.42
C GLU A 30 9.20 -3.14 5.06
N LEU A 31 10.01 -2.16 5.47
CA LEU A 31 11.31 -2.43 6.04
C LEU A 31 11.19 -3.20 7.35
N GLN A 32 11.92 -4.31 7.44
CA GLN A 32 12.13 -5.10 8.65
C GLN A 32 13.61 -4.99 9.03
N TYR A 33 13.96 -3.91 9.73
CA TYR A 33 15.35 -3.58 9.98
C TYR A 33 15.52 -2.85 11.32
N ASP A 34 16.73 -2.37 11.60
CA ASP A 34 17.05 -1.55 12.77
C ASP A 34 16.34 -0.18 12.69
N PHE A 35 15.20 -0.04 13.36
CA PHE A 35 14.42 1.19 13.40
C PHE A 35 15.16 2.35 14.08
N LYS A 36 16.17 2.08 14.92
CA LYS A 36 17.06 3.15 15.39
C LYS A 36 17.83 3.77 14.23
N LEU A 37 18.40 2.94 13.35
CA LEU A 37 19.09 3.43 12.16
C LEU A 37 18.13 4.17 11.23
N LEU A 38 16.90 3.66 11.04
CA LEU A 38 15.91 4.34 10.17
C LEU A 38 15.54 5.72 10.72
N ASN A 39 15.31 5.85 12.03
CA ASN A 39 15.08 7.16 12.65
C ASN A 39 16.31 8.09 12.51
N ASP A 40 17.53 7.59 12.70
CA ASP A 40 18.76 8.37 12.52
C ASP A 40 18.89 8.84 11.06
N MET A 41 18.49 8.02 10.07
CA MET A 41 18.46 8.41 8.66
C MET A 41 17.42 9.50 8.39
N VAL A 42 16.20 9.37 8.92
CA VAL A 42 15.16 10.42 8.77
C VAL A 42 15.65 11.74 9.37
N ARG A 43 16.25 11.71 10.55
CA ARG A 43 16.83 12.92 11.17
C ARG A 43 17.93 13.55 10.30
N TYR A 44 18.78 12.73 9.69
CA TYR A 44 19.80 13.19 8.75
C TYR A 44 19.16 13.86 7.51
N MET A 45 18.16 13.20 6.92
CA MET A 45 17.43 13.71 5.74
C MET A 45 16.78 15.07 6.02
N LYS A 46 16.11 15.22 7.17
CA LYS A 46 15.55 16.51 7.62
C LYS A 46 16.61 17.60 7.78
N GLY A 47 17.77 17.24 8.32
CA GLY A 47 18.89 18.18 8.46
C GLY A 47 19.49 18.64 7.13
N LYS A 48 19.43 17.80 6.10
CA LYS A 48 19.93 18.10 4.76
C LYS A 48 18.93 18.90 3.92
N ASP A 49 17.68 18.54 3.95
CA ASP A 49 16.62 19.20 3.19
C ASP A 49 15.31 19.24 3.98
N SER A 50 15.08 20.31 4.69
CA SER A 50 13.90 20.53 5.53
C SER A 50 12.64 20.95 4.76
N ARG A 51 12.68 21.01 3.44
CA ARG A 51 11.55 21.40 2.59
C ARG A 51 10.53 20.28 2.39
N ARG A 52 10.87 19.04 2.77
CA ARG A 52 10.10 17.82 2.52
C ARG A 52 9.65 17.17 3.81
N LEU A 53 8.69 16.27 3.68
CA LEU A 53 8.25 15.38 4.73
C LEU A 53 8.93 14.02 4.58
N TYR A 54 9.30 13.41 5.69
CA TYR A 54 10.03 12.14 5.71
C TYR A 54 9.38 11.14 6.63
N THR A 55 9.50 9.85 6.27
CA THR A 55 9.08 8.71 7.11
C THR A 55 10.09 7.57 7.03
N THR A 56 10.17 6.78 8.07
CA THR A 56 11.11 5.64 8.20
C THR A 56 10.76 4.51 7.24
N SER A 57 9.49 4.14 7.14
CA SER A 57 9.03 3.05 6.27
C SER A 57 7.57 3.25 5.88
N THR A 58 7.24 2.91 4.64
CA THR A 58 5.84 2.74 4.25
C THR A 58 5.37 1.39 4.74
N PHE A 59 4.76 1.38 5.93
CA PHE A 59 4.36 0.19 6.67
C PHE A 59 5.55 -0.70 7.11
N THR A 60 5.32 -1.65 8.01
CA THR A 60 6.24 -2.71 8.37
C THR A 60 5.54 -3.84 9.12
N PHE A 61 6.05 -5.06 8.97
CA PHE A 61 5.69 -6.23 9.76
C PHE A 61 6.61 -6.44 10.97
N GLU A 62 7.59 -5.55 11.19
CA GLU A 62 8.53 -5.68 12.31
C GLU A 62 7.81 -5.55 13.65
N LYS A 63 8.06 -6.49 14.55
CA LYS A 63 7.40 -6.55 15.85
C LYS A 63 7.66 -5.28 16.68
N GLY A 64 6.57 -4.66 17.14
CA GLY A 64 6.62 -3.42 17.93
C GLY A 64 6.62 -2.15 17.10
N HIS A 65 6.64 -2.26 15.77
CA HIS A 65 6.58 -1.16 14.82
C HIS A 65 5.35 -1.27 13.92
N GLY A 66 5.11 -0.32 13.04
CA GLY A 66 4.05 -0.39 12.01
C GLY A 66 2.63 -0.05 12.46
N ALA A 67 2.31 -0.12 13.75
CA ALA A 67 1.00 0.26 14.29
C ALA A 67 0.95 1.71 14.83
N LYS A 68 2.10 2.35 14.97
CA LYS A 68 2.31 3.73 15.40
C LYS A 68 3.42 4.37 14.59
N PRO A 69 3.38 5.71 14.40
CA PRO A 69 4.49 6.41 13.78
C PRO A 69 5.76 6.29 14.63
N GLU A 70 6.90 6.25 13.96
CA GLU A 70 8.19 6.36 14.60
C GLU A 70 8.45 7.79 15.09
N PRO A 71 9.37 8.00 16.06
CA PRO A 71 9.61 9.33 16.63
C PRO A 71 10.01 10.40 15.63
N GLU A 72 10.63 10.02 14.52
CA GLU A 72 11.10 10.96 13.50
C GLU A 72 10.15 11.08 12.29
N ASP A 73 9.05 10.32 12.24
CA ASP A 73 8.12 10.36 11.13
C ASP A 73 7.35 11.71 11.08
N ASP A 74 7.37 12.40 9.94
CA ASP A 74 6.52 13.56 9.66
C ASP A 74 5.13 13.16 9.19
N PHE A 75 4.99 11.95 8.66
CA PHE A 75 3.74 11.32 8.23
C PHE A 75 3.87 9.81 8.43
N PHE A 76 2.75 9.15 8.56
CA PHE A 76 2.68 7.71 8.84
C PHE A 76 1.95 6.97 7.73
N VAL A 77 2.59 5.97 7.14
CA VAL A 77 2.01 5.12 6.10
C VAL A 77 1.82 3.73 6.67
N THR A 78 0.56 3.27 6.79
CA THR A 78 0.29 1.98 7.41
C THR A 78 -0.99 1.32 6.90
N GLN A 79 -1.14 0.03 7.21
CA GLN A 79 -2.34 -0.76 6.94
C GLN A 79 -3.26 -0.83 8.16
N TRP A 80 -2.71 -0.68 9.38
CA TRP A 80 -3.45 -0.67 10.65
C TRP A 80 -2.75 0.16 11.72
N THR A 81 -3.53 0.55 12.71
CA THR A 81 -3.03 1.15 13.96
C THR A 81 -3.31 0.18 15.11
N ASP A 82 -2.86 0.50 16.31
CA ASP A 82 -3.24 -0.23 17.54
C ASP A 82 -4.76 -0.33 17.76
N LYS A 83 -5.55 0.51 17.07
CA LYS A 83 -7.00 0.62 17.25
C LYS A 83 -7.82 0.07 16.09
N GLY A 84 -7.17 -0.41 15.03
CA GLY A 84 -7.86 -1.05 13.93
C GLY A 84 -7.24 -0.82 12.55
N TRP A 85 -7.90 -1.41 11.56
CA TRP A 85 -7.52 -1.31 10.17
C TRP A 85 -7.82 0.08 9.60
N VAL A 86 -6.93 0.54 8.72
CA VAL A 86 -7.07 1.79 7.96
C VAL A 86 -7.09 1.53 6.45
N ARG A 87 -7.34 0.30 6.06
CA ARG A 87 -7.53 -0.14 4.67
C ARG A 87 -8.61 -1.23 4.59
N GLY A 88 -9.19 -1.41 3.39
CA GLY A 88 -10.30 -2.32 3.17
C GLY A 88 -9.94 -3.80 3.24
N GLN A 89 -8.73 -4.20 2.88
CA GLN A 89 -8.32 -5.61 2.83
C GLN A 89 -8.55 -6.34 4.18
N GLY A 90 -8.20 -5.74 5.31
CA GLY A 90 -8.44 -6.35 6.62
C GLY A 90 -9.89 -6.28 7.11
N ILE A 91 -10.75 -5.56 6.40
CA ILE A 91 -12.15 -5.32 6.77
C ILE A 91 -13.08 -6.18 5.90
N PHE A 92 -12.94 -6.13 4.57
CA PHE A 92 -13.87 -6.77 3.64
C PHE A 92 -13.67 -8.29 3.51
N ASP A 93 -12.64 -8.83 4.15
CA ASP A 93 -12.51 -10.27 4.40
C ASP A 93 -13.52 -10.79 5.43
N GLN A 94 -14.07 -9.88 6.26
CA GLN A 94 -14.94 -10.21 7.40
C GLN A 94 -16.33 -9.61 7.30
N GLU A 95 -16.49 -8.50 6.59
CA GLU A 95 -17.76 -7.80 6.46
C GLU A 95 -17.98 -7.25 5.05
N PRO A 96 -19.23 -7.19 4.57
CA PRO A 96 -19.52 -6.59 3.27
C PRO A 96 -19.33 -5.06 3.31
N PRO A 97 -19.16 -4.41 2.12
CA PRO A 97 -19.17 -2.97 1.99
C PRO A 97 -20.45 -2.36 2.58
N CYS A 98 -20.33 -1.22 3.26
CA CYS A 98 -21.47 -0.62 3.97
C CYS A 98 -21.58 0.91 3.88
N PHE A 99 -20.82 1.59 3.08
CA PHE A 99 -20.80 3.01 2.69
C PHE A 99 -21.05 4.09 3.78
N TYR A 100 -21.41 3.73 5.00
CA TYR A 100 -21.62 4.66 6.13
C TYR A 100 -20.52 4.62 7.18
N LYS A 101 -19.62 3.64 7.14
CA LYS A 101 -18.47 3.55 8.04
C LYS A 101 -17.31 4.41 7.55
N ASP A 102 -16.41 4.75 8.45
CA ASP A 102 -15.14 5.41 8.20
C ASP A 102 -14.02 4.78 9.04
N TYR A 103 -12.83 5.41 9.09
CA TYR A 103 -11.69 4.92 9.87
C TYR A 103 -11.47 5.72 11.17
N SER A 104 -12.42 6.54 11.60
CA SER A 104 -12.24 7.44 12.77
C SER A 104 -11.83 6.70 14.05
N ALA A 105 -12.33 5.48 14.25
CA ALA A 105 -11.96 4.67 15.41
C ALA A 105 -10.48 4.26 15.39
N ALA A 106 -9.95 3.89 14.23
CA ALA A 106 -8.54 3.52 14.05
C ALA A 106 -7.59 4.73 14.11
N MET A 107 -8.13 5.92 13.92
CA MET A 107 -7.36 7.18 13.88
C MET A 107 -7.24 7.88 15.24
N GLN A 108 -7.86 7.34 16.30
CA GLN A 108 -7.76 7.94 17.62
C GLN A 108 -6.31 8.07 18.09
N ASP A 109 -5.96 9.24 18.64
CA ASP A 109 -4.62 9.58 19.14
C ASP A 109 -3.52 9.66 18.07
N MET A 110 -3.87 9.65 16.79
CA MET A 110 -2.90 9.88 15.72
C MET A 110 -2.46 11.35 15.74
N ASN A 111 -1.15 11.58 15.87
CA ASN A 111 -0.54 12.90 16.02
C ASN A 111 0.22 13.37 14.76
N VAL A 112 0.32 12.53 13.75
CA VAL A 112 0.89 12.86 12.43
C VAL A 112 -0.11 12.51 11.32
N PRO A 113 0.01 13.12 10.13
CA PRO A 113 -0.79 12.75 8.97
C PRO A 113 -0.68 11.26 8.66
N LEU A 114 -1.80 10.56 8.47
CA LEU A 114 -1.81 9.14 8.09
C LEU A 114 -2.22 8.96 6.64
N ILE A 115 -1.47 8.10 5.96
CA ILE A 115 -1.73 7.63 4.60
C ILE A 115 -1.97 6.12 4.64
N SER A 116 -3.08 5.66 4.08
CA SER A 116 -3.34 4.22 3.96
C SER A 116 -2.40 3.59 2.93
N HIS A 117 -1.73 2.51 3.34
CA HIS A 117 -0.75 1.80 2.54
C HIS A 117 -1.40 0.78 1.62
N GLU A 118 -1.08 0.85 0.32
CA GLU A 118 -1.44 -0.13 -0.70
C GLU A 118 -2.93 -0.52 -0.68
N ILE A 119 -3.82 0.46 -0.76
CA ILE A 119 -5.25 0.19 -0.79
C ILE A 119 -5.64 -0.60 -2.03
N GLY A 120 -6.77 -1.28 -1.93
CA GLY A 120 -7.36 -1.97 -3.05
C GLY A 120 -7.00 -3.44 -3.09
N GLN A 121 -5.87 -3.86 -3.49
CA GLN A 121 -5.38 -5.26 -3.58
C GLN A 121 -6.49 -6.37 -3.64
N TYR A 122 -7.61 -6.08 -4.32
CA TYR A 122 -8.73 -7.01 -4.51
C TYR A 122 -8.47 -7.85 -5.74
N ALA A 123 -8.37 -9.17 -5.54
CA ALA A 123 -8.15 -10.10 -6.64
C ALA A 123 -9.36 -10.14 -7.59
N VAL A 124 -9.12 -9.86 -8.85
CA VAL A 124 -10.07 -10.08 -9.94
C VAL A 124 -9.74 -11.42 -10.60
N PHE A 125 -10.77 -12.17 -10.97
CA PHE A 125 -10.58 -13.44 -11.67
C PHE A 125 -9.74 -13.22 -12.94
N PRO A 126 -8.74 -14.08 -13.26
CA PRO A 126 -7.82 -13.80 -14.35
C PRO A 126 -8.51 -13.82 -15.72
N ASN A 127 -8.17 -12.85 -16.56
CA ASN A 127 -8.55 -12.87 -17.97
C ASN A 127 -7.70 -13.92 -18.71
N LEU A 128 -8.27 -15.08 -18.95
CA LEU A 128 -7.56 -16.19 -19.59
C LEU A 128 -7.13 -15.93 -21.03
N LYS A 129 -7.69 -14.89 -21.69
CA LYS A 129 -7.25 -14.45 -23.04
C LYS A 129 -5.85 -13.80 -22.98
N GLU A 130 -5.41 -13.35 -21.82
CA GLU A 130 -4.07 -12.79 -21.64
C GLU A 130 -2.95 -13.82 -21.83
N ILE A 131 -3.25 -15.11 -21.74
CA ILE A 131 -2.26 -16.20 -21.94
C ILE A 131 -1.54 -16.04 -23.30
N GLU A 132 -2.25 -15.61 -24.33
CA GLU A 132 -1.73 -15.47 -25.69
C GLU A 132 -0.72 -14.31 -25.84
N LYS A 133 -0.69 -13.38 -24.89
CA LYS A 133 0.24 -12.25 -24.89
C LYS A 133 1.65 -12.66 -24.40
N TYR A 134 1.78 -13.81 -23.76
CA TYR A 134 3.06 -14.30 -23.23
C TYR A 134 3.82 -15.03 -24.34
N THR A 135 4.54 -14.29 -25.17
CA THR A 135 5.28 -14.82 -26.33
C THR A 135 6.79 -14.90 -26.11
N GLY A 136 7.27 -14.47 -24.94
CA GLY A 136 8.69 -14.48 -24.56
C GLY A 136 9.06 -15.66 -23.66
N VAL A 137 10.09 -15.44 -22.83
CA VAL A 137 10.63 -16.45 -21.91
C VAL A 137 9.76 -16.68 -20.67
N LEU A 138 8.86 -15.78 -20.35
CA LEU A 138 7.95 -15.91 -19.22
C LEU A 138 6.69 -16.66 -19.62
N GLU A 139 6.35 -17.70 -18.85
CA GLU A 139 5.12 -18.43 -19.01
C GLU A 139 4.08 -18.02 -17.95
N PRO A 140 2.80 -17.82 -18.34
CA PRO A 140 1.72 -17.50 -17.42
C PRO A 140 1.19 -18.77 -16.72
N LEU A 141 2.03 -19.41 -15.91
CA LEU A 141 1.72 -20.72 -15.29
C LEU A 141 0.47 -20.68 -14.41
N ASN A 142 0.26 -19.59 -13.66
CA ASN A 142 -0.93 -19.37 -12.85
C ASN A 142 -2.20 -19.31 -13.71
N PHE A 143 -2.20 -18.60 -14.84
CA PHE A 143 -3.35 -18.54 -15.76
C PHE A 143 -3.61 -19.89 -16.41
N LYS A 144 -2.55 -20.60 -16.82
CA LYS A 144 -2.66 -21.95 -17.37
C LYS A 144 -3.26 -22.93 -16.35
N ALA A 145 -2.84 -22.85 -15.07
CA ALA A 145 -3.39 -23.65 -14.00
C ALA A 145 -4.87 -23.40 -13.76
N VAL A 146 -5.30 -22.14 -13.71
CA VAL A 146 -6.72 -21.76 -13.57
C VAL A 146 -7.53 -22.27 -14.77
N LYS A 147 -7.02 -22.12 -16.00
CA LYS A 147 -7.67 -22.63 -17.22
C LYS A 147 -7.90 -24.14 -17.14
N GLN A 148 -6.87 -24.89 -16.75
CA GLN A 148 -6.97 -26.34 -16.61
C GLN A 148 -7.97 -26.77 -15.51
N ASP A 149 -7.98 -26.08 -14.38
CA ASP A 149 -8.92 -26.35 -13.29
C ASP A 149 -10.37 -26.11 -13.73
N LEU A 150 -10.65 -25.00 -14.41
CA LEU A 150 -11.97 -24.73 -14.96
C LEU A 150 -12.40 -25.79 -16.00
N GLN A 151 -11.48 -26.24 -16.85
CA GLN A 151 -11.76 -27.29 -17.82
C GLN A 151 -12.13 -28.61 -17.13
N LYS A 152 -11.35 -29.01 -16.12
CA LYS A 152 -11.64 -30.23 -15.32
C LYS A 152 -12.99 -30.18 -14.61
N LYS A 153 -13.40 -28.98 -14.17
CA LYS A 153 -14.68 -28.76 -13.48
C LYS A 153 -15.87 -28.52 -14.44
N GLY A 154 -15.64 -28.47 -15.75
CA GLY A 154 -16.69 -28.15 -16.73
C GLY A 154 -17.16 -26.70 -16.69
N LEU A 155 -16.36 -25.79 -16.09
CA LEU A 155 -16.73 -24.39 -15.88
C LEU A 155 -15.99 -23.41 -16.80
N TYR A 156 -15.21 -23.89 -17.77
CA TYR A 156 -14.42 -23.01 -18.63
C TYR A 156 -15.25 -21.97 -19.41
N SER A 157 -16.47 -22.35 -19.83
CA SER A 157 -17.41 -21.43 -20.50
C SER A 157 -17.88 -20.26 -19.62
N LYS A 158 -17.66 -20.34 -18.30
CA LYS A 158 -18.00 -19.30 -17.30
C LYS A 158 -16.84 -18.39 -16.95
N ALA A 159 -15.67 -18.55 -17.54
CA ALA A 159 -14.48 -17.78 -17.20
C ALA A 159 -14.68 -16.25 -17.36
N GLU A 160 -15.37 -15.82 -18.41
CA GLU A 160 -15.69 -14.40 -18.62
C GLU A 160 -16.71 -13.89 -17.61
N ASP A 161 -17.73 -14.68 -17.27
CA ASP A 161 -18.71 -14.32 -16.22
C ASP A 161 -18.01 -14.11 -14.87
N PHE A 162 -17.03 -14.98 -14.52
CA PHE A 162 -16.25 -14.84 -13.28
C PHE A 162 -15.37 -13.59 -13.31
N LEU A 163 -14.69 -13.31 -14.42
CA LEU A 163 -13.90 -12.11 -14.60
C LEU A 163 -14.76 -10.86 -14.43
N GLU A 164 -15.88 -10.78 -15.10
CA GLU A 164 -16.78 -9.61 -15.05
C GLU A 164 -17.39 -9.42 -13.66
N ALA A 165 -17.88 -10.47 -13.03
CA ALA A 165 -18.47 -10.40 -11.70
C ALA A 165 -17.46 -9.97 -10.64
N SER A 166 -16.27 -10.57 -10.64
CA SER A 166 -15.19 -10.20 -9.70
C SER A 166 -14.67 -8.77 -9.95
N GLY A 167 -14.58 -8.34 -11.22
CA GLY A 167 -14.21 -6.98 -11.56
C GLY A 167 -15.23 -5.95 -11.06
N LYS A 168 -16.52 -6.21 -11.23
CA LYS A 168 -17.60 -5.36 -10.68
C LYS A 168 -17.54 -5.27 -9.16
N LEU A 169 -17.29 -6.39 -8.49
CA LEU A 169 -17.10 -6.39 -7.03
C LEU A 169 -15.89 -5.57 -6.62
N ALA A 170 -14.76 -5.74 -7.29
CA ALA A 170 -13.55 -4.96 -7.01
C ALA A 170 -13.81 -3.44 -7.11
N VAL A 171 -14.55 -2.98 -8.11
CA VAL A 171 -14.95 -1.56 -8.23
C VAL A 171 -15.72 -1.06 -7.01
N LEU A 172 -16.65 -1.85 -6.50
CA LEU A 172 -17.43 -1.49 -5.30
C LEU A 172 -16.54 -1.44 -4.05
N LEU A 173 -15.60 -2.38 -3.92
CA LEU A 173 -14.67 -2.43 -2.79
C LEU A 173 -13.70 -1.24 -2.83
N TYR A 174 -13.13 -0.91 -4.00
CA TYR A 174 -12.29 0.29 -4.17
C TYR A 174 -13.06 1.56 -3.83
N LYS A 175 -14.29 1.70 -4.34
CA LYS A 175 -15.14 2.84 -4.03
C LYS A 175 -15.35 2.98 -2.53
N GLU A 176 -15.75 1.92 -1.85
CA GLU A 176 -15.98 1.94 -0.41
C GLU A 176 -14.73 2.28 0.37
N GLU A 177 -13.58 1.71 0.03
CA GLU A 177 -12.31 1.95 0.72
C GLU A 177 -11.86 3.40 0.58
N ILE A 178 -11.90 3.95 -0.63
CA ILE A 178 -11.55 5.35 -0.92
C ILE A 178 -12.50 6.29 -0.20
N GLU A 179 -13.81 6.03 -0.24
CA GLU A 179 -14.81 6.88 0.42
C GLU A 179 -14.70 6.84 1.95
N ARG A 180 -14.33 5.69 2.56
CA ARG A 180 -14.02 5.62 4.00
C ARG A 180 -12.85 6.53 4.36
N ALA A 181 -11.76 6.48 3.57
CA ALA A 181 -10.62 7.37 3.76
C ALA A 181 -11.03 8.84 3.65
N MET A 182 -11.78 9.20 2.62
CA MET A 182 -12.24 10.58 2.39
C MET A 182 -13.21 11.10 3.45
N LYS A 183 -14.03 10.23 4.04
CA LYS A 183 -14.94 10.57 5.14
C LYS A 183 -14.22 10.75 6.48
N THR A 184 -13.05 10.16 6.65
CA THR A 184 -12.29 10.19 7.91
C THR A 184 -11.53 11.49 8.03
N LYS A 185 -11.93 12.35 8.98
CA LYS A 185 -11.43 13.74 9.10
C LYS A 185 -9.91 13.85 9.25
N GLN A 186 -9.28 12.92 9.98
CA GLN A 186 -7.82 12.93 10.23
C GLN A 186 -7.01 12.19 9.17
N PHE A 187 -7.66 11.58 8.20
CA PHE A 187 -6.99 10.86 7.13
C PHE A 187 -6.38 11.81 6.12
N SER A 188 -5.13 11.61 5.74
CA SER A 188 -4.39 12.54 4.88
C SER A 188 -4.24 12.05 3.45
N GLY A 189 -4.45 10.76 3.20
CA GLY A 189 -4.37 10.20 1.87
C GLY A 189 -4.33 8.67 1.85
N PHE A 190 -4.18 8.16 0.66
CA PHE A 190 -3.99 6.74 0.39
C PHE A 190 -3.05 6.55 -0.79
N GLN A 191 -2.39 5.42 -0.86
CA GLN A 191 -1.60 4.98 -2.02
C GLN A 191 -2.13 3.64 -2.55
N LEU A 192 -2.09 3.50 -3.86
CA LEU A 192 -2.47 2.30 -4.59
C LEU A 192 -1.27 1.37 -4.79
#